data_60efdd031129b1b04d715354ba81d030
#
_entry.id   60efdd031129b1b04d715354ba81d030
#
_cell.length_a   1.000
_cell.length_b   1.000
_cell.length_c   1.000
_cell.angle_alpha   90.00
_cell.angle_beta   90.00
_cell.angle_gamma   90.00
#
_symmetry.space_group_name_H-M   'P 1'
#
loop_
_entity.id
_entity.type
_entity.pdbx_description
1 polymer ?
#
loop_
_entity_poly.entity_id
_entity_poly.type
_entity_poly.pdbx_seq_one_letter_code
_entity_poly.pdbx_strand_id
1 'polypeptide(L)'
;MVPTIENINIRHIIRKAVEENAIIIDVRSRQAFNNGHIPMAMSLPFEEIQSGRVWIPKNRTLIVYCEHGVNSMNAARILAERGYRVIN
;
A
#
# COMPACT_ATOMS: atom_id res chain seq x y z
N MET A 1 -15.87 -2.30 -6.61
CA MET A 1 -16.13 -1.38 -5.50
C MET A 1 -14.82 -0.96 -4.85
N VAL A 2 -14.69 0.31 -4.55
CA VAL A 2 -13.51 0.81 -3.85
C VAL A 2 -13.67 0.50 -2.36
N PRO A 3 -12.62 0.05 -1.67
CA PRO A 3 -12.73 -0.27 -0.24
C PRO A 3 -13.07 0.99 0.57
N THR A 4 -13.85 0.79 1.63
CA THR A 4 -14.11 1.86 2.58
C THR A 4 -12.89 1.96 3.49
N ILE A 5 -12.17 3.04 3.36
CA ILE A 5 -11.00 3.31 4.19
C ILE A 5 -11.31 4.59 4.94
N GLU A 6 -11.47 4.48 6.25
CA GLU A 6 -11.84 5.61 7.08
C GLU A 6 -10.82 6.73 6.98
N ASN A 7 -11.30 7.95 6.82
CA ASN A 7 -10.50 9.17 6.80
C ASN A 7 -9.45 9.24 5.69
N ILE A 8 -9.56 8.38 4.65
CA ILE A 8 -8.65 8.44 3.52
C ILE A 8 -9.38 9.00 2.31
N ASN A 9 -8.82 10.07 1.76
CA ASN A 9 -9.29 10.64 0.51
C ASN A 9 -8.61 9.90 -0.64
N ILE A 10 -9.37 9.02 -1.30
CA ILE A 10 -8.86 8.19 -2.38
C ILE A 10 -8.33 9.02 -3.54
N ARG A 11 -9.00 10.12 -3.87
CA ARG A 11 -8.52 11.03 -4.93
C ARG A 11 -7.16 11.62 -4.57
N HIS A 12 -6.96 11.93 -3.31
CA HIS A 12 -5.69 12.45 -2.84
C HIS A 12 -4.57 11.40 -2.97
N ILE A 13 -4.88 10.15 -2.63
CA ILE A 13 -3.92 9.05 -2.77
C ILE A 13 -3.53 8.86 -4.24
N ILE A 14 -4.50 8.85 -5.13
CA ILE A 14 -4.25 8.68 -6.57
C ILE A 14 -3.42 9.85 -7.09
N ARG A 15 -3.78 11.07 -6.73
CA ARG A 15 -3.03 12.26 -7.13
C ARG A 15 -1.59 12.19 -6.63
N LYS A 16 -1.40 11.83 -5.38
CA LYS A 16 -0.09 11.71 -4.79
C LYS A 16 0.74 10.64 -5.50
N ALA A 17 0.12 9.51 -5.84
CA ALA A 17 0.79 8.45 -6.58
C ALA A 17 1.28 8.92 -7.94
N VAL A 18 0.46 9.69 -8.65
CA VAL A 18 0.84 10.24 -9.95
C VAL A 18 1.98 11.24 -9.80
N GLU A 19 1.85 12.19 -8.87
CA GLU A 19 2.85 13.23 -8.63
C GLU A 19 4.21 12.66 -8.23
N GLU A 20 4.21 11.64 -7.38
CA GLU A 20 5.43 11.05 -6.83
C GLU A 20 5.93 9.87 -7.66
N ASN A 21 5.23 9.49 -8.71
CA ASN A 21 5.49 8.26 -9.44
C ASN A 21 5.53 7.06 -8.48
N ALA A 22 4.55 7.00 -7.59
CA ALA A 22 4.51 6.02 -6.51
C ALA A 22 3.71 4.80 -6.89
N ILE A 23 4.00 3.69 -6.22
CA ILE A 23 3.21 2.46 -6.30
C ILE A 23 2.27 2.45 -5.10
N ILE A 24 0.98 2.27 -5.35
CA ILE A 24 -0.01 2.12 -4.28
C ILE A 24 -0.06 0.65 -3.90
N ILE A 25 0.12 0.35 -2.64
CA ILE A 25 0.17 -1.03 -2.14
C ILE A 25 -0.95 -1.27 -1.14
N ASP A 26 -1.78 -2.26 -1.44
CA ASP A 26 -2.85 -2.72 -0.57
C ASP A 26 -2.34 -3.93 0.21
N VAL A 27 -2.18 -3.79 1.52
CA VAL A 27 -1.63 -4.86 2.35
C VAL A 27 -2.71 -5.72 3.01
N ARG A 28 -3.97 -5.55 2.60
CA ARG A 28 -5.05 -6.42 3.05
C ARG A 28 -4.93 -7.80 2.40
N SER A 29 -5.79 -8.72 2.79
CA SER A 29 -5.84 -10.03 2.15
C SER A 29 -6.19 -9.89 0.66
N ARG A 30 -5.79 -10.89 -0.14
CA ARG A 30 -6.15 -10.88 -1.57
C ARG A 30 -7.66 -10.94 -1.77
N GLN A 31 -8.38 -11.61 -0.88
CA GLN A 31 -9.83 -11.65 -0.96
C GLN A 31 -10.43 -10.25 -0.77
N ALA A 32 -9.94 -9.50 0.21
CA ALA A 32 -10.40 -8.14 0.43
C ALA A 32 -10.07 -7.26 -0.78
N PHE A 33 -8.87 -7.40 -1.33
CA PHE A 33 -8.46 -6.68 -2.54
C PHE A 33 -9.41 -6.99 -3.71
N ASN A 34 -9.73 -8.27 -3.92
CA ASN A 34 -10.60 -8.66 -5.01
C ASN A 34 -12.03 -8.14 -4.86
N ASN A 35 -12.47 -7.92 -3.62
CA ASN A 35 -13.80 -7.37 -3.35
C ASN A 35 -13.90 -5.86 -3.57
N GLY A 36 -12.78 -5.20 -3.75
CA GLY A 36 -12.73 -3.78 -4.02
C GLY A 36 -11.44 -3.18 -3.51
N HIS A 37 -10.80 -2.34 -4.31
CA HIS A 37 -9.52 -1.73 -3.96
C HIS A 37 -9.38 -0.38 -4.66
N ILE A 38 -8.43 0.41 -4.19
CA ILE A 38 -8.13 1.69 -4.83
C ILE A 38 -7.62 1.43 -6.24
N PRO A 39 -8.14 2.13 -7.26
CA PRO A 39 -7.63 2.00 -8.61
C PRO A 39 -6.10 2.13 -8.66
N MET A 40 -5.46 1.33 -9.48
CA MET A 40 -4.00 1.28 -9.65
C MET A 40 -3.26 0.60 -8.50
N ALA A 41 -3.94 0.18 -7.45
CA ALA A 41 -3.27 -0.47 -6.31
C ALA A 41 -2.81 -1.88 -6.68
N MET A 42 -1.68 -2.26 -6.08
CA MET A 42 -1.14 -3.61 -6.17
C MET A 42 -1.49 -4.36 -4.89
N SER A 43 -1.92 -5.60 -5.03
CA SER A 43 -2.20 -6.45 -3.87
C SER A 43 -0.89 -7.05 -3.35
N LEU A 44 -0.58 -6.74 -2.09
CA LEU A 44 0.63 -7.25 -1.47
C LEU A 44 0.34 -7.48 0.02
N PRO A 45 -0.27 -8.63 0.35
CA PRO A 45 -0.68 -8.90 1.73
C PRO A 45 0.46 -8.71 2.73
N PHE A 46 0.12 -8.21 3.91
CA PHE A 46 1.10 -7.88 4.93
C PHE A 46 2.06 -9.04 5.23
N GLU A 47 1.55 -10.27 5.27
CA GLU A 47 2.38 -11.44 5.57
C GLU A 47 3.48 -11.66 4.53
N GLU A 48 3.22 -11.31 3.28
CA GLU A 48 4.22 -11.44 2.23
C GLU A 48 5.31 -10.39 2.37
N ILE A 49 4.93 -9.18 2.78
CA ILE A 49 5.92 -8.13 3.08
C ILE A 49 6.77 -8.55 4.27
N GLN A 50 6.12 -9.04 5.32
CA GLN A 50 6.80 -9.48 6.54
C GLN A 50 7.78 -10.61 6.25
N SER A 51 7.41 -11.55 5.39
CA SER A 51 8.27 -12.69 5.04
C SER A 51 9.48 -12.31 4.19
N GLY A 52 9.45 -11.15 3.56
CA GLY A 52 10.54 -10.69 2.69
C GLY A 52 10.61 -11.37 1.34
N ARG A 53 9.56 -12.08 0.93
CA ARG A 53 9.53 -12.83 -0.33
C ARG A 53 9.08 -12.00 -1.52
N VAL A 54 8.87 -10.72 -1.32
CA VAL A 54 8.38 -9.84 -2.38
C VAL A 54 9.50 -8.98 -2.90
N TRP A 55 9.48 -8.76 -4.21
CA TRP A 55 10.38 -7.80 -4.84
C TRP A 55 9.59 -6.55 -5.23
N ILE A 56 10.09 -5.40 -4.80
CA ILE A 56 9.52 -4.10 -5.12
C ILE A 56 10.66 -3.22 -5.62
N PRO A 57 10.48 -2.47 -6.72
CA PRO A 57 11.52 -1.56 -7.20
C PRO A 57 11.94 -0.56 -6.14
N LYS A 58 13.22 -0.38 -5.95
CA LYS A 58 13.77 0.55 -4.94
C LYS A 58 13.69 2.00 -5.35
N ASN A 59 13.52 2.28 -6.62
CA ASN A 59 13.52 3.65 -7.15
C ASN A 59 12.12 4.27 -7.17
N ARG A 60 11.13 3.65 -6.55
CA ARG A 60 9.76 4.14 -6.52
C ARG A 60 9.35 4.43 -5.09
N THR A 61 8.63 5.53 -4.91
CA THR A 61 7.95 5.80 -3.64
C THR A 61 6.78 4.83 -3.51
N LEU A 62 6.52 4.38 -2.29
CA LEU A 62 5.43 3.46 -2.01
C LEU A 62 4.37 4.16 -1.16
N ILE A 63 3.10 3.99 -1.53
CA ILE A 63 1.97 4.44 -0.71
C ILE A 63 1.27 3.18 -0.23
N VAL A 64 1.24 2.96 1.08
CA VAL A 64 0.75 1.72 1.66
C VAL A 64 -0.56 2.00 2.39
N TYR A 65 -1.57 1.15 2.17
CA TYR A 65 -2.83 1.29 2.89
C TYR A 65 -3.42 -0.05 3.28
N CYS A 66 -4.24 -0.02 4.31
CA CYS A 66 -5.05 -1.17 4.74
C CYS A 66 -6.37 -0.65 5.30
N GLU A 67 -7.20 -1.55 5.80
CA GLU A 67 -8.54 -1.17 6.26
C GLU A 67 -8.52 -0.33 7.54
N HIS A 68 -7.70 -0.71 8.52
CA HIS A 68 -7.70 -0.07 9.84
C HIS A 68 -6.39 0.64 10.19
N GLY A 69 -5.44 0.68 9.28
CA GLY A 69 -4.20 1.42 9.49
C GLY A 69 -3.10 0.69 10.23
N VAL A 70 -3.40 -0.39 10.96
CA VAL A 70 -2.39 -1.08 11.77
C VAL A 70 -1.39 -1.84 10.89
N ASN A 71 -1.89 -2.65 9.99
CA ASN A 71 -1.01 -3.43 9.12
C ASN A 71 -0.26 -2.55 8.13
N SER A 72 -0.90 -1.48 7.63
CA SER A 72 -0.20 -0.56 6.72
C SER A 72 0.91 0.19 7.44
N MET A 73 0.70 0.58 8.70
CA MET A 73 1.73 1.26 9.49
C MET A 73 2.93 0.33 9.73
N ASN A 74 2.66 -0.94 10.08
CA ASN A 74 3.72 -1.92 10.29
C ASN A 74 4.44 -2.25 9.00
N ALA A 75 3.70 -2.41 7.90
CA ALA A 75 4.29 -2.64 6.58
C ALA A 75 5.18 -1.47 6.15
N ALA A 76 4.70 -0.24 6.36
CA ALA A 76 5.46 0.95 6.03
C ALA A 76 6.79 0.99 6.80
N ARG A 77 6.75 0.64 8.08
CA ARG A 77 7.96 0.60 8.91
C ARG A 77 8.96 -0.44 8.39
N ILE A 78 8.46 -1.65 8.09
CA ILE A 78 9.31 -2.72 7.56
C ILE A 78 9.95 -2.30 6.23
N LEU A 79 9.16 -1.73 5.33
CA LEU A 79 9.66 -1.31 4.03
C LEU A 79 10.65 -0.15 4.15
N ALA A 80 10.38 0.81 5.04
CA ALA A 80 11.31 1.90 5.29
C ALA A 80 12.65 1.39 5.83
N GLU A 81 12.61 0.41 6.71
CA GLU A 81 13.83 -0.22 7.23
C GLU A 81 14.62 -0.94 6.14
N ARG A 82 13.95 -1.38 5.07
CA ARG A 82 14.58 -2.02 3.91
C ARG A 82 15.04 -1.02 2.87
N GLY A 83 14.90 0.29 3.12
CA GLY A 83 15.42 1.33 2.25
C GLY A 83 14.43 1.95 1.29
N TYR A 84 13.14 1.64 1.42
CA TYR A 84 12.11 2.27 0.58
C TYR A 84 11.68 3.61 1.15
N ARG A 85 11.29 4.53 0.26
CA ARG A 85 10.57 5.73 0.67
C ARG A 85 9.09 5.37 0.72
N VAL A 86 8.48 5.49 1.89
CA VAL A 86 7.10 5.05 2.11
C VAL A 86 6.24 6.19 2.65
N ILE A 87 5.04 6.29 2.10
CA ILE A 87 3.97 7.17 2.57
C ILE A 87 2.86 6.26 3.10
N ASN A 88 2.39 6.55 4.27
CA ASN A 88 1.31 5.77 4.89
C ASN A 88 0.12 6.65 5.19
#